data_36ade79da4d0c6acadba1a18a3feb6a8
#
_entry.id   36ade79da4d0c6acadba1a18a3feb6a8
#
_cell.length_a   1.000
_cell.length_b   1.000
_cell.length_c   1.000
_cell.angle_alpha   90.00
_cell.angle_beta   90.00
_cell.angle_gamma   90.00
#
_symmetry.space_group_name_H-M   'P 1'
#
loop_
_entity.id
_entity.type
_entity.pdbx_description
1 polymer ?
#
loop_
_entity_poly.entity_id
_entity_poly.type
_entity_poly.pdbx_seq_one_letter_code
_entity_poly.pdbx_strand_id
1 'polypeptide(L)' 'MLKNNIEMDIKVKCIEQSRTQAQIAEGVGTSPAYINKIVRNREPIINKTFLAIMEELGYDVKLVYEKRDAAE' A
#
# COMPACT_ATOMS: atom_id res chain seq x y z
N MET A 1 1.54 -15.74 2.01
CA MET A 1 0.97 -14.99 0.89
C MET A 1 0.38 -13.68 1.40
N LEU A 2 0.62 -12.58 0.71
CA LEU A 2 0.00 -11.30 1.04
C LEU A 2 -1.43 -11.28 0.52
N LYS A 3 -2.40 -11.08 1.39
CA LYS A 3 -3.81 -11.07 1.00
C LYS A 3 -4.27 -9.76 0.36
N ASN A 4 -3.55 -8.69 0.62
CA ASN A 4 -3.92 -7.36 0.11
C ASN A 4 -3.57 -7.22 -1.36
N ASN A 5 -4.43 -6.52 -2.09
CA ASN A 5 -4.10 -5.93 -3.38
C ASN A 5 -3.74 -4.47 -3.12
N ILE A 6 -2.46 -4.17 -3.00
CA ILE A 6 -1.98 -2.84 -2.60
C ILE A 6 -2.41 -1.76 -3.59
N GLU A 7 -2.36 -2.06 -4.89
CA GLU A 7 -2.80 -1.11 -5.90
C GLU A 7 -4.27 -0.73 -5.71
N MET A 8 -5.12 -1.74 -5.50
CA MET A 8 -6.55 -1.50 -5.26
C MET A 8 -6.76 -0.76 -3.93
N ASP A 9 -6.03 -1.14 -2.88
CA ASP A 9 -6.14 -0.51 -1.58
C ASP A 9 -5.86 0.99 -1.67
N ILE A 10 -4.82 1.38 -2.39
CA ILE A 10 -4.48 2.80 -2.57
C ILE A 10 -5.55 3.52 -3.38
N LYS A 11 -6.04 2.90 -4.46
CA LYS A 11 -7.12 3.50 -5.27
C LYS A 11 -8.37 3.74 -4.44
N VAL A 12 -8.77 2.76 -3.63
CA VAL A 12 -9.94 2.88 -2.77
C VAL A 12 -9.74 4.00 -1.74
N LYS A 13 -8.58 4.08 -1.12
CA LYS A 13 -8.28 5.12 -0.13
C LYS A 13 -8.26 6.51 -0.77
N CYS A 14 -7.75 6.64 -1.97
CA CYS A 14 -7.81 7.91 -2.70
C CYS A 14 -9.25 8.33 -2.95
N ILE A 15 -10.10 7.41 -3.37
CA ILE A 15 -11.53 7.70 -3.61
C ILE A 15 -12.21 8.12 -2.30
N GLU A 16 -11.97 7.39 -1.22
CA GLU A 16 -12.55 7.70 0.09
C GLU A 16 -12.17 9.09 0.59
N GLN A 17 -10.96 9.54 0.28
CA GLN A 17 -10.46 10.86 0.69
C GLN A 17 -10.70 11.94 -0.36
N SER A 18 -11.34 11.60 -1.47
CA SER A 18 -11.56 12.52 -2.59
C SER A 18 -10.27 13.17 -3.10
N ARG A 19 -9.20 12.39 -3.15
CA ARG A 19 -7.88 12.84 -3.61
C ARG A 19 -7.41 12.01 -4.79
N THR A 20 -6.75 12.67 -5.75
CA THR A 20 -6.15 11.98 -6.88
C THR A 20 -4.75 11.48 -6.55
N GLN A 21 -4.24 10.53 -7.35
CA GLN A 21 -2.86 10.08 -7.18
C GLN A 21 -1.86 11.23 -7.41
N ALA A 22 -2.19 12.17 -8.29
CA ALA A 22 -1.35 13.35 -8.51
C ALA A 22 -1.26 14.20 -7.25
N GLN A 23 -2.38 14.41 -6.55
CA GLN A 23 -2.40 15.15 -5.29
C GLN A 23 -1.61 14.42 -4.19
N ILE A 24 -1.73 13.11 -4.14
CA ILE A 24 -0.95 12.31 -3.19
C ILE A 24 0.54 12.42 -3.49
N ALA A 25 0.93 12.33 -4.77
CA ALA A 25 2.31 12.45 -5.18
C ALA A 25 2.90 13.80 -4.76
N GLU A 26 2.14 14.86 -4.97
CA GLU A 26 2.54 16.21 -4.56
C GLU A 26 2.73 16.28 -3.04
N GLY A 27 1.79 15.74 -2.28
CA GLY A 27 1.87 15.74 -0.82
C GLY A 27 3.04 14.92 -0.26
N VAL A 28 3.41 13.85 -0.95
CA VAL A 28 4.54 13.00 -0.56
C VAL A 28 5.88 13.56 -1.06
N GLY A 29 5.85 14.41 -2.09
CA GLY A 29 7.06 14.98 -2.68
C GLY A 29 7.66 14.12 -3.76
N THR A 30 6.83 13.45 -4.55
CA THR A 30 7.27 12.58 -5.63
C THR A 30 6.37 12.76 -6.86
N SER A 31 6.52 11.91 -7.87
CA SER A 31 5.73 11.96 -9.08
C SER A 31 4.65 10.88 -9.11
N PRO A 32 3.54 11.10 -9.84
CA PRO A 32 2.53 10.05 -10.01
C PRO A 32 3.09 8.77 -10.63
N ALA A 33 4.05 8.91 -11.55
CA ALA A 33 4.69 7.75 -12.18
C ALA A 33 5.43 6.90 -11.16
N TYR A 34 6.12 7.52 -10.21
CA TYR A 34 6.84 6.83 -9.16
C TYR A 34 5.88 6.10 -8.21
N ILE A 35 4.78 6.76 -7.82
CA ILE A 35 3.76 6.12 -7.01
C ILE A 35 3.18 4.90 -7.71
N ASN A 36 2.84 5.04 -9.00
CA ASN A 36 2.31 3.93 -9.78
C ASN A 36 3.29 2.76 -9.84
N LYS A 37 4.58 3.04 -9.99
CA LYS A 37 5.62 2.02 -10.00
C LYS A 37 5.68 1.27 -8.66
N ILE A 38 5.62 1.99 -7.54
CA ILE A 38 5.67 1.38 -6.22
C ILE A 38 4.45 0.49 -5.96
N VAL A 39 3.26 0.97 -6.28
CA VAL A 39 2.04 0.22 -5.99
C VAL A 39 1.89 -1.02 -6.87
N ARG A 40 2.46 -1.01 -8.07
CA ARG A 40 2.45 -2.18 -8.95
C ARG A 40 3.49 -3.20 -8.55
N ASN A 41 4.64 -2.75 -8.06
CA ASN A 41 5.73 -3.62 -7.65
C ASN A 41 5.68 -3.79 -6.12
N ARG A 42 5.04 -4.85 -5.66
CA ARG A 42 4.82 -5.10 -4.22
C ARG A 42 6.10 -5.46 -3.47
N GLU A 43 7.14 -5.90 -4.15
CA GLU A 43 8.36 -6.37 -3.51
C GLU A 43 9.08 -5.28 -2.68
N PRO A 44 9.16 -4.01 -3.13
CA PRO A 44 9.75 -2.97 -2.30
C PRO A 44 8.92 -2.62 -1.06
N ILE A 45 7.63 -2.95 -1.06
CA ILE A 45 6.73 -2.64 0.05
C ILE A 45 6.80 -3.75 1.10
N ILE A 46 6.73 -4.99 0.65
CA ILE A 46 6.76 -6.17 1.52
C ILE A 46 7.90 -7.07 1.09
N ASN A 47 8.73 -7.46 2.03
CA ASN A 47 9.85 -8.35 1.76
C ASN A 47 9.34 -9.73 1.36
N LYS A 48 9.76 -10.20 0.20
CA LYS A 48 9.34 -11.50 -0.35
C LYS A 48 9.78 -12.65 0.55
N THR A 49 10.97 -12.56 1.12
CA THR A 49 11.48 -13.59 2.02
C THR A 49 10.67 -13.67 3.29
N PHE A 50 10.24 -12.51 3.82
CA PHE A 50 9.34 -12.49 4.98
C PHE A 50 8.04 -13.22 4.69
N LEU A 51 7.44 -12.99 3.52
CA LEU A 51 6.21 -13.69 3.14
C LEU A 51 6.44 -15.20 3.05
N ALA A 52 7.57 -15.61 2.51
CA ALA A 52 7.92 -17.03 2.41
C ALA A 52 8.08 -17.67 3.79
N ILE A 53 8.69 -16.95 4.74
CA ILE A 53 8.82 -17.42 6.12
C ILE A 53 7.44 -17.62 6.76
N MET A 54 6.55 -16.66 6.56
CA MET A 54 5.20 -16.77 7.14
C MET A 54 4.41 -17.92 6.51
N GLU A 55 4.54 -18.11 5.21
CA GLU A 55 3.90 -19.26 4.54
C GLU A 55 4.42 -20.58 5.06
N GLU A 56 5.73 -20.69 5.27
CA GLU A 56 6.32 -21.90 5.82
C GLU A 56 5.81 -22.20 7.23
N LEU A 57 5.52 -21.16 7.99
CA LEU A 57 4.94 -21.28 9.32
C LEU A 57 3.42 -21.53 9.30
N GLY A 58 2.80 -21.47 8.14
CA GLY A 58 1.37 -21.71 7.97
C GLY A 58 0.50 -20.45 8.07
N TYR A 59 1.06 -19.29 7.81
CA TYR A 59 0.33 -18.02 7.91
C TYR A 59 0.29 -17.28 6.59
N ASP A 60 -0.83 -16.62 6.34
CA ASP A 60 -0.92 -15.55 5.35
C ASP A 60 -0.70 -14.21 6.04
N VAL A 61 -0.32 -13.20 5.28
CA VAL A 61 -0.08 -11.86 5.80
C VAL A 61 -1.15 -10.90 5.28
N LYS A 62 -1.64 -10.05 6.15
CA LYS A 62 -2.64 -9.04 5.80
C LYS A 62 -2.22 -7.68 6.37
N LEU A 63 -2.23 -6.65 5.52
CA LEU A 63 -2.01 -5.27 5.94
C LEU A 63 -3.35 -4.65 6.36
N VAL A 64 -3.35 -3.93 7.46
CA VAL A 64 -4.52 -3.22 7.96
C VAL A 64 -4.19 -1.73 7.99
N TYR A 65 -5.07 -0.93 7.41
CA TYR A 65 -4.91 0.53 7.36
C TYR A 65 -5.89 1.15 8.34
N GLU A 66 -5.38 1.81 9.35
CA GLU A 66 -6.20 2.49 10.33
C GLU A 66 -6.25 3.98 10.02
N LYS A 67 -7.45 4.55 10.00
CA LYS A 67 -7.62 5.97 9.79
C LYS A 67 -7.02 6.71 10.98
N ARG A 68 -6.21 7.74 10.68
CA ARG A 68 -5.59 8.55 11.74
C ARG A 68 -6.65 9.37 12.45
N ASP A 69 -6.44 9.56 13.75
CA ASP A 69 -7.30 10.41 14.55
C ASP A 69 -7.18 11.86 14.06
N ALA A 70 -8.32 12.50 13.83
CA ALA A 70 -8.36 13.88 13.33
C ALA A 70 -7.77 14.89 14.32
N ALA A 71 -7.69 14.54 15.60
CA ALA A 71 -7.11 15.39 16.63
C ALA A 71 -5.59 15.43 16.60
N GLU A 72 -4.96 14.58 15.83
CA GLU A 72 -3.50 14.51 15.73
C GLU A 72 -2.93 15.34 14.57
#